data_cb08987ba182e98f7a80461a0a43324f
#
_entry.id   cb08987ba182e98f7a80461a0a43324f
#
_cell.length_a   1.000
_cell.length_b   1.000
_cell.length_c   1.000
_cell.angle_alpha   90.00
_cell.angle_beta   90.00
_cell.angle_gamma   90.00
#
_symmetry.space_group_name_H-M   'P 1'
#
loop_
_entity.id
_entity.type
_entity.pdbx_description
1 polymer ?
#
loop_
_entity_poly.entity_id
_entity_poly.type
_entity_poly.pdbx_seq_one_letter_code
_entity_poly.pdbx_strand_id
1 'polypeptide(L)'
;LSTKDAAEMKLTKEQPKFSTAPNNLKVTIKNASTPVRLINKGYWGMNLVKDNSYQLRTIIRPASDYKGKVTALLLSEQGEVLASAPVDITAAGQWNDLSLAMQPTATSAKGKLALEFDAPGTVYVDYVSLFPEKTFHDRPNGLRKDVAEILEGLHPAFVRWPGGCVVEGISLENRFEWKKSLGDPAARSGEYSTWGYRCSYGFGYHEMLQFCED
;
A
#
# COMPACT_ATOMS: atom_id res chain seq x y z
N LEU A 1 -5.96 -11.36 8.50
CA LEU A 1 -6.10 -12.70 7.94
C LEU A 1 -7.56 -13.14 7.95
N SER A 2 -7.98 -13.84 6.90
CA SER A 2 -9.37 -14.36 6.78
C SER A 2 -9.64 -15.53 7.76
N THR A 3 -8.60 -16.29 8.10
CA THR A 3 -8.70 -17.47 8.94
C THR A 3 -7.54 -17.47 9.95
N LYS A 4 -7.85 -17.23 11.22
CA LYS A 4 -6.84 -17.11 12.30
C LYS A 4 -6.10 -18.43 12.58
N ASP A 5 -6.79 -19.56 12.46
CA ASP A 5 -6.20 -20.88 12.76
C ASP A 5 -5.38 -21.44 11.61
N ALA A 6 -5.66 -20.99 10.36
CA ALA A 6 -4.97 -21.44 9.17
C ALA A 6 -3.66 -20.70 8.89
N ALA A 7 -3.49 -19.50 9.43
CA ALA A 7 -2.30 -18.69 9.22
C ALA A 7 -2.07 -17.71 10.37
N GLU A 8 -0.81 -17.29 10.51
CA GLU A 8 -0.37 -16.25 11.43
C GLU A 8 0.41 -15.17 10.69
N MET A 9 0.45 -13.96 11.25
CA MET A 9 1.25 -12.86 10.71
C MET A 9 2.06 -12.18 11.82
N LYS A 10 3.28 -11.78 11.48
CA LYS A 10 4.22 -11.15 12.40
C LYS A 10 5.06 -10.11 11.66
N LEU A 11 5.27 -8.94 12.29
CA LEU A 11 6.28 -7.99 11.81
C LEU A 11 7.68 -8.57 12.06
N THR A 12 8.55 -8.43 11.08
CA THR A 12 9.92 -8.92 11.14
C THR A 12 10.88 -7.98 10.39
N LYS A 13 12.17 -8.13 10.68
CA LYS A 13 13.28 -7.49 9.95
C LYS A 13 14.14 -8.53 9.22
N GLU A 14 13.61 -9.75 9.03
CA GLU A 14 14.32 -10.81 8.34
C GLU A 14 14.53 -10.47 6.86
N GLN A 15 15.81 -10.32 6.44
CA GLN A 15 16.22 -10.02 5.07
C GLN A 15 15.38 -8.89 4.44
N PRO A 16 15.44 -7.67 5.00
CA PRO A 16 14.61 -6.56 4.52
C PRO A 16 14.94 -6.21 3.05
N LYS A 17 13.95 -5.76 2.29
CA LYS A 17 14.17 -5.24 0.94
C LYS A 17 14.96 -3.92 0.99
N PHE A 18 14.63 -3.07 1.96
CA PHE A 18 15.24 -1.75 2.14
C PHE A 18 15.81 -1.62 3.55
N SER A 19 17.06 -1.18 3.66
CA SER A 19 17.68 -0.90 4.97
C SER A 19 17.05 0.30 5.68
N THR A 20 16.52 1.26 4.93
CA THR A 20 15.82 2.44 5.43
C THR A 20 14.42 2.14 5.96
N ALA A 21 13.78 1.10 5.43
CA ALA A 21 12.45 0.62 5.84
C ALA A 21 12.51 -0.90 6.11
N PRO A 22 13.18 -1.34 7.21
CA PRO A 22 13.55 -2.75 7.37
C PRO A 22 12.41 -3.66 7.82
N ASN A 23 11.25 -3.10 8.19
CA ASN A 23 10.12 -3.88 8.67
C ASN A 23 9.32 -4.44 7.50
N ASN A 24 9.08 -5.74 7.51
CA ASN A 24 8.17 -6.41 6.59
C ASN A 24 7.24 -7.35 7.36
N LEU A 25 6.16 -7.78 6.71
CA LEU A 25 5.17 -8.68 7.28
C LEU A 25 5.47 -10.12 6.87
N LYS A 26 5.78 -10.99 7.83
CA LYS A 26 5.86 -12.42 7.64
C LYS A 26 4.49 -13.04 7.81
N VAL A 27 4.00 -13.71 6.79
CA VAL A 27 2.76 -14.49 6.79
C VAL A 27 3.13 -15.96 6.73
N THR A 28 2.76 -16.74 7.74
CA THR A 28 2.98 -18.20 7.80
C THR A 28 1.65 -18.90 7.63
N ILE A 29 1.45 -19.55 6.50
CA ILE A 29 0.25 -20.30 6.16
C ILE A 29 0.46 -21.76 6.59
N LYS A 30 -0.33 -22.20 7.56
CA LYS A 30 -0.27 -23.58 8.13
C LYS A 30 -1.15 -24.54 7.35
N ASN A 31 -2.30 -24.03 6.89
CA ASN A 31 -3.27 -24.78 6.13
C ASN A 31 -3.94 -23.87 5.08
N ALA A 32 -4.05 -24.32 3.85
CA ALA A 32 -4.68 -23.63 2.74
C ALA A 32 -5.76 -24.51 2.05
N SER A 33 -6.42 -25.40 2.79
CA SER A 33 -7.60 -26.13 2.28
C SER A 33 -8.69 -25.18 1.77
N THR A 34 -8.76 -24.00 2.37
CA THR A 34 -9.41 -22.80 1.83
C THR A 34 -8.34 -21.71 1.72
N PRO A 35 -8.25 -20.99 0.58
CA PRO A 35 -7.25 -19.95 0.41
C PRO A 35 -7.24 -18.93 1.54
N VAL A 36 -6.04 -18.57 1.99
CA VAL A 36 -5.84 -17.58 3.06
C VAL A 36 -5.72 -16.20 2.44
N ARG A 37 -6.44 -15.22 2.98
CA ARG A 37 -6.41 -13.83 2.51
C ARG A 37 -5.80 -12.90 3.54
N LEU A 38 -4.78 -12.16 3.12
CA LEU A 38 -4.27 -10.97 3.82
C LEU A 38 -5.07 -9.76 3.30
N ILE A 39 -5.95 -9.22 4.13
CA ILE A 39 -6.92 -8.20 3.72
C ILE A 39 -6.56 -6.84 4.31
N ASN A 40 -6.41 -5.83 3.44
CA ASN A 40 -6.42 -4.41 3.81
C ASN A 40 -7.82 -3.84 3.58
N LYS A 41 -8.45 -3.40 4.65
CA LYS A 41 -9.83 -2.84 4.61
C LYS A 41 -9.85 -1.35 4.29
N GLY A 42 -8.69 -0.69 4.10
CA GLY A 42 -8.60 0.75 4.12
C GLY A 42 -8.92 1.32 5.51
N TYR A 43 -8.92 2.64 5.65
CA TYR A 43 -9.30 3.28 6.92
C TYR A 43 -10.82 3.27 7.12
N TRP A 44 -11.59 3.69 6.09
CA TRP A 44 -13.06 3.60 6.02
C TRP A 44 -13.54 2.86 4.77
N GLY A 45 -12.72 1.97 4.23
CA GLY A 45 -12.89 1.31 2.95
C GLY A 45 -12.15 2.01 1.82
N MET A 46 -12.08 1.36 0.68
CA MET A 46 -11.51 1.87 -0.56
C MET A 46 -12.63 2.13 -1.54
N ASN A 47 -12.73 3.34 -2.11
CA ASN A 47 -13.71 3.61 -3.14
C ASN A 47 -13.29 2.99 -4.47
N LEU A 48 -13.82 1.81 -4.75
CA LEU A 48 -13.61 1.11 -6.01
C LEU A 48 -14.77 1.45 -6.96
N VAL A 49 -14.45 2.01 -8.12
CA VAL A 49 -15.45 2.41 -9.12
C VAL A 49 -15.41 1.46 -10.29
N LYS A 50 -16.56 0.93 -10.68
CA LYS A 50 -16.70 0.02 -11.82
C LYS A 50 -15.98 0.58 -13.05
N ASP A 51 -15.29 -0.28 -13.77
CA ASP A 51 -14.56 -0.01 -15.01
C ASP A 51 -13.39 0.98 -14.89
N ASN A 52 -13.12 1.55 -13.71
CA ASN A 52 -11.90 2.33 -13.48
C ASN A 52 -10.70 1.39 -13.32
N SER A 53 -9.57 1.81 -13.88
CA SER A 53 -8.30 1.08 -13.71
C SER A 53 -7.58 1.53 -12.43
N TYR A 54 -7.02 0.55 -11.70
CA TYR A 54 -6.22 0.74 -10.50
C TYR A 54 -4.88 0.05 -10.67
N GLN A 55 -3.80 0.73 -10.29
CA GLN A 55 -2.45 0.19 -10.28
C GLN A 55 -2.12 -0.33 -8.88
N LEU A 56 -1.97 -1.64 -8.75
CA LEU A 56 -1.43 -2.29 -7.57
C LEU A 56 0.08 -2.44 -7.74
N ARG A 57 0.87 -1.96 -6.78
CA ARG A 57 2.28 -2.35 -6.63
C ARG A 57 2.42 -3.15 -5.34
N THR A 58 3.09 -4.30 -5.42
CA THR A 58 3.42 -5.12 -4.27
C THR A 58 4.84 -5.59 -4.31
N ILE A 59 5.53 -5.54 -3.17
CA ILE A 59 6.86 -6.09 -2.98
C ILE A 59 6.74 -7.30 -2.07
N ILE A 60 6.98 -8.48 -2.64
CA ILE A 60 6.68 -9.76 -2.00
C ILE A 60 7.85 -10.74 -2.18
N ARG A 61 8.12 -11.55 -1.16
CA ARG A 61 9.14 -12.60 -1.17
C ARG A 61 8.57 -13.90 -0.61
N PRO A 62 8.13 -14.84 -1.44
CA PRO A 62 7.84 -16.19 -0.99
C PRO A 62 9.11 -16.87 -0.55
N ALA A 63 9.10 -17.55 0.60
CA ALA A 63 10.19 -18.38 1.03
C ALA A 63 10.23 -19.70 0.22
N SER A 64 11.29 -20.46 0.36
CA SER A 64 11.49 -21.71 -0.40
C SER A 64 10.46 -22.80 -0.08
N ASP A 65 9.80 -22.71 1.07
CA ASP A 65 8.74 -23.61 1.53
C ASP A 65 7.36 -23.30 0.91
N TYR A 66 7.15 -22.09 0.37
CA TYR A 66 5.91 -21.73 -0.31
C TYR A 66 5.96 -22.14 -1.79
N LYS A 67 5.01 -22.97 -2.23
CA LYS A 67 4.92 -23.50 -3.61
C LYS A 67 3.59 -23.13 -4.30
N GLY A 68 2.80 -22.28 -3.65
CA GLY A 68 1.51 -21.86 -4.17
C GLY A 68 1.59 -20.64 -5.07
N LYS A 69 0.40 -20.21 -5.48
CA LYS A 69 0.18 -18.96 -6.22
C LYS A 69 -0.24 -17.86 -5.25
N VAL A 70 0.08 -16.64 -5.61
CA VAL A 70 -0.44 -15.44 -4.95
C VAL A 70 -1.36 -14.73 -5.93
N THR A 71 -2.55 -14.38 -5.47
CA THR A 71 -3.54 -13.66 -6.27
C THR A 71 -3.92 -12.36 -5.57
N ALA A 72 -3.88 -11.25 -6.30
CA ALA A 72 -4.40 -9.97 -5.82
C ALA A 72 -5.90 -9.89 -6.13
N LEU A 73 -6.68 -9.45 -5.13
CA LEU A 73 -8.14 -9.34 -5.24
C LEU A 73 -8.59 -7.94 -4.84
N LEU A 74 -9.50 -7.35 -5.62
CA LEU A 74 -10.35 -6.25 -5.16
C LEU A 74 -11.68 -6.85 -4.72
N LEU A 75 -12.09 -6.51 -3.50
CA LEU A 75 -13.28 -7.08 -2.88
C LEU A 75 -14.31 -5.98 -2.59
N SER A 76 -15.60 -6.33 -2.65
CA SER A 76 -16.68 -5.48 -2.15
C SER A 76 -16.62 -5.35 -0.62
N GLU A 77 -17.48 -4.51 -0.04
CA GLU A 77 -17.67 -4.45 1.42
C GLU A 77 -18.07 -5.82 1.99
N GLN A 78 -18.88 -6.60 1.26
CA GLN A 78 -19.37 -7.91 1.67
C GLN A 78 -18.33 -9.02 1.41
N GLY A 79 -17.26 -8.75 0.67
CA GLY A 79 -16.19 -9.70 0.37
C GLY A 79 -16.33 -10.42 -0.97
N GLU A 80 -17.24 -9.97 -1.83
CA GLU A 80 -17.37 -10.45 -3.21
C GLU A 80 -16.16 -9.99 -4.04
N VAL A 81 -15.67 -10.84 -4.94
CA VAL A 81 -14.54 -10.53 -5.80
C VAL A 81 -14.99 -9.60 -6.94
N LEU A 82 -14.46 -8.39 -6.96
CA LEU A 82 -14.70 -7.39 -8.00
C LEU A 82 -13.63 -7.39 -9.08
N ALA A 83 -12.41 -7.77 -8.74
CA ALA A 83 -11.31 -7.98 -9.68
C ALA A 83 -10.33 -8.99 -9.10
N SER A 84 -9.64 -9.70 -9.98
CA SER A 84 -8.62 -10.69 -9.64
C SER A 84 -7.47 -10.60 -10.63
N ALA A 85 -6.23 -10.60 -10.14
CA ALA A 85 -5.03 -10.64 -10.96
C ALA A 85 -3.97 -11.54 -10.33
N PRO A 86 -3.29 -12.40 -11.11
CA PRO A 86 -2.18 -13.19 -10.58
C PRO A 86 -1.00 -12.28 -10.23
N VAL A 87 -0.33 -12.60 -9.13
CA VAL A 87 0.96 -11.99 -8.75
C VAL A 87 2.05 -12.90 -9.28
N ASP A 88 2.62 -12.54 -10.44
CA ASP A 88 3.57 -13.39 -11.17
C ASP A 88 4.95 -13.35 -10.51
N ILE A 89 5.14 -14.23 -9.53
CA ILE A 89 6.40 -14.38 -8.80
C ILE A 89 7.43 -15.09 -9.68
N THR A 90 8.47 -14.37 -10.05
CA THR A 90 9.53 -14.88 -10.95
C THR A 90 10.69 -15.54 -10.21
N ALA A 91 10.91 -15.19 -8.93
CA ALA A 91 12.03 -15.69 -8.16
C ALA A 91 11.62 -16.02 -6.72
N ALA A 92 11.47 -17.30 -6.41
CA ALA A 92 11.28 -17.78 -5.04
C ALA A 92 12.53 -17.49 -4.17
N GLY A 93 12.30 -17.12 -2.91
CA GLY A 93 13.37 -16.75 -1.99
C GLY A 93 13.93 -15.33 -2.17
N GLN A 94 13.52 -14.62 -3.22
CA GLN A 94 13.95 -13.25 -3.50
C GLN A 94 12.77 -12.27 -3.46
N TRP A 95 13.08 -10.99 -3.27
CA TRP A 95 12.08 -9.93 -3.36
C TRP A 95 11.68 -9.67 -4.81
N ASN A 96 10.40 -9.82 -5.09
CA ASN A 96 9.76 -9.49 -6.35
C ASN A 96 9.01 -8.17 -6.18
N ASP A 97 9.31 -7.18 -7.00
CA ASP A 97 8.65 -5.87 -7.06
C ASP A 97 7.76 -5.87 -8.31
N LEU A 98 6.47 -5.93 -8.10
CA LEU A 98 5.49 -6.24 -9.13
C LEU A 98 4.41 -5.17 -9.19
N SER A 99 4.03 -4.81 -10.41
CA SER A 99 2.93 -3.87 -10.68
C SER A 99 1.86 -4.55 -11.53
N LEU A 100 0.60 -4.41 -11.13
CA LEU A 100 -0.55 -5.07 -11.74
C LEU A 100 -1.66 -4.03 -11.97
N ALA A 101 -2.26 -4.07 -13.16
CA ALA A 101 -3.50 -3.34 -13.42
C ALA A 101 -4.72 -4.16 -12.97
N MET A 102 -5.64 -3.53 -12.27
CA MET A 102 -6.87 -4.16 -11.77
C MET A 102 -8.08 -3.30 -12.10
N GLN A 103 -9.13 -3.92 -12.63
CA GLN A 103 -10.34 -3.23 -13.03
C GLN A 103 -11.56 -3.88 -12.38
N PRO A 104 -12.24 -3.21 -11.41
CA PRO A 104 -13.39 -3.80 -10.74
C PRO A 104 -14.61 -3.85 -11.66
N THR A 105 -15.35 -4.95 -11.59
CA THR A 105 -16.58 -5.20 -12.37
C THR A 105 -17.82 -4.55 -11.77
N ALA A 106 -17.74 -4.05 -10.52
CA ALA A 106 -18.81 -3.33 -9.85
C ALA A 106 -18.24 -2.25 -8.93
N THR A 107 -19.04 -1.23 -8.63
CA THR A 107 -18.68 -0.15 -7.71
C THR A 107 -18.90 -0.58 -6.26
N SER A 108 -17.92 -0.29 -5.38
CA SER A 108 -18.02 -0.46 -3.94
C SER A 108 -17.33 0.70 -3.22
N ALA A 109 -18.10 1.52 -2.52
CA ALA A 109 -17.55 2.67 -1.77
C ALA A 109 -16.67 2.26 -0.58
N LYS A 110 -16.82 1.01 -0.09
CA LYS A 110 -16.07 0.44 1.03
C LYS A 110 -15.34 -0.86 0.63
N GLY A 111 -14.78 -0.86 -0.56
CA GLY A 111 -14.00 -1.98 -1.06
C GLY A 111 -12.76 -2.28 -0.22
N LYS A 112 -12.14 -3.40 -0.51
CA LYS A 112 -10.96 -3.93 0.17
C LYS A 112 -9.98 -4.46 -0.85
N LEU A 113 -8.69 -4.43 -0.50
CA LEU A 113 -7.63 -5.11 -1.23
C LEU A 113 -7.23 -6.37 -0.47
N ALA A 114 -7.04 -7.48 -1.15
CA ALA A 114 -6.52 -8.70 -0.57
C ALA A 114 -5.39 -9.30 -1.39
N LEU A 115 -4.43 -9.92 -0.71
CA LEU A 115 -3.52 -10.91 -1.28
C LEU A 115 -3.98 -12.29 -0.82
N GLU A 116 -4.27 -13.17 -1.74
CA GLU A 116 -4.74 -14.52 -1.50
C GLU A 116 -3.62 -15.52 -1.74
N PHE A 117 -3.47 -16.47 -0.82
CA PHE A 117 -2.46 -17.53 -0.82
C PHE A 117 -3.16 -18.88 -0.86
N ASP A 118 -2.81 -19.75 -1.81
CA ASP A 118 -3.47 -21.03 -2.07
C ASP A 118 -2.69 -22.27 -1.59
N ALA A 119 -1.54 -22.09 -0.95
CA ALA A 119 -0.72 -23.19 -0.42
C ALA A 119 -0.14 -22.87 0.98
N PRO A 120 0.20 -23.90 1.76
CA PRO A 120 1.01 -23.74 2.98
C PRO A 120 2.42 -23.22 2.67
N GLY A 121 3.04 -22.58 3.65
CA GLY A 121 4.40 -22.03 3.57
C GLY A 121 4.50 -20.61 4.08
N THR A 122 5.63 -19.97 3.85
CA THR A 122 5.95 -18.65 4.36
C THR A 122 6.05 -17.63 3.23
N VAL A 123 5.38 -16.49 3.39
CA VAL A 123 5.46 -15.36 2.44
C VAL A 123 5.75 -14.09 3.22
N TYR A 124 6.69 -13.30 2.72
CA TYR A 124 7.02 -11.98 3.25
C TYR A 124 6.43 -10.91 2.34
N VAL A 125 5.75 -9.92 2.94
CA VAL A 125 5.15 -8.78 2.23
C VAL A 125 5.75 -7.52 2.81
N ASP A 126 6.38 -6.70 1.97
CA ASP A 126 7.01 -5.43 2.37
C ASP A 126 6.09 -4.26 2.04
N TYR A 127 5.85 -4.02 0.77
CA TYR A 127 5.10 -2.88 0.29
C TYR A 127 3.87 -3.29 -0.49
N VAL A 128 2.76 -2.60 -0.22
CA VAL A 128 1.50 -2.76 -0.98
C VAL A 128 0.87 -1.40 -1.16
N SER A 129 0.67 -0.98 -2.39
CA SER A 129 -0.04 0.27 -2.72
C SER A 129 -1.07 0.02 -3.82
N LEU A 130 -2.19 0.70 -3.73
CA LEU A 130 -3.26 0.67 -4.74
C LEU A 130 -3.66 2.10 -5.05
N PHE A 131 -3.41 2.54 -6.28
CA PHE A 131 -3.76 3.88 -6.75
C PHE A 131 -4.69 3.80 -7.96
N PRO A 132 -5.67 4.72 -8.10
CA PRO A 132 -6.38 4.86 -9.36
C PRO A 132 -5.39 5.29 -10.46
N GLU A 133 -5.62 4.84 -11.68
CA GLU A 133 -4.82 5.26 -12.83
C GLU A 133 -5.06 6.74 -13.17
N LYS A 134 -6.33 7.17 -13.06
CA LYS A 134 -6.72 8.56 -13.26
C LYS A 134 -6.56 9.35 -11.96
N THR A 135 -5.48 10.09 -11.87
CA THR A 135 -5.15 10.99 -10.76
C THR A 135 -5.22 12.46 -11.22
N PHE A 136 -5.01 13.40 -10.32
CA PHE A 136 -4.87 14.81 -10.65
C PHE A 136 -3.65 15.00 -11.56
N HIS A 137 -3.83 15.69 -12.69
CA HIS A 137 -2.85 15.87 -13.76
C HIS A 137 -2.19 14.57 -14.27
N ASP A 138 -2.89 13.42 -14.10
CA ASP A 138 -2.43 12.08 -14.50
C ASP A 138 -1.04 11.71 -13.93
N ARG A 139 -0.67 12.27 -12.78
CA ARG A 139 0.59 11.96 -12.07
C ARG A 139 0.57 10.51 -11.57
N PRO A 140 1.59 9.71 -11.82
CA PRO A 140 1.70 8.37 -11.24
C PRO A 140 1.64 8.42 -9.71
N ASN A 141 0.81 7.58 -9.10
CA ASN A 141 0.53 7.62 -7.65
C ASN A 141 0.11 9.00 -7.13
N GLY A 142 -0.54 9.78 -7.99
CA GLY A 142 -0.91 11.17 -7.74
C GLY A 142 -2.09 11.33 -6.79
N LEU A 143 -2.48 12.58 -6.60
CA LEU A 143 -3.57 12.96 -5.72
C LEU A 143 -4.93 12.53 -6.28
N ARG A 144 -5.90 12.40 -5.39
CA ARG A 144 -7.31 12.24 -5.77
C ARG A 144 -7.75 13.43 -6.62
N LYS A 145 -8.13 13.12 -7.85
CA LYS A 145 -8.52 14.13 -8.85
C LYS A 145 -9.63 15.05 -8.35
N ASP A 146 -10.70 14.47 -7.85
CA ASP A 146 -11.91 15.20 -7.38
C ASP A 146 -11.60 16.18 -6.23
N VAL A 147 -10.67 15.84 -5.32
CA VAL A 147 -10.29 16.74 -4.22
C VAL A 147 -9.29 17.79 -4.67
N ALA A 148 -8.31 17.41 -5.49
CA ALA A 148 -7.28 18.32 -5.96
C ALA A 148 -7.86 19.39 -6.90
N GLU A 149 -8.80 19.06 -7.77
CA GLU A 149 -9.52 20.03 -8.62
C GLU A 149 -10.30 21.07 -7.80
N ILE A 150 -10.87 20.68 -6.64
CA ILE A 150 -11.52 21.64 -5.74
C ILE A 150 -10.48 22.59 -5.13
N LEU A 151 -9.32 22.07 -4.70
CA LEU A 151 -8.26 22.90 -4.14
C LEU A 151 -7.65 23.84 -5.18
N GLU A 152 -7.44 23.38 -6.40
CA GLU A 152 -6.99 24.18 -7.54
C GLU A 152 -7.98 25.32 -7.80
N GLY A 153 -9.29 25.04 -7.80
CA GLY A 153 -10.35 26.02 -7.99
C GLY A 153 -10.39 27.13 -6.93
N LEU A 154 -9.75 26.96 -5.78
CA LEU A 154 -9.59 28.00 -4.77
C LEU A 154 -8.50 29.03 -5.14
N HIS A 155 -7.65 28.74 -6.11
CA HIS A 155 -6.53 29.57 -6.55
C HIS A 155 -5.66 30.09 -5.39
N PRO A 156 -5.14 29.19 -4.50
CA PRO A 156 -4.37 29.60 -3.34
C PRO A 156 -3.08 30.30 -3.77
N ALA A 157 -2.74 31.41 -3.10
CA ALA A 157 -1.50 32.14 -3.37
C ALA A 157 -0.27 31.40 -2.87
N PHE A 158 -0.40 30.51 -1.88
CA PHE A 158 0.68 29.68 -1.34
C PHE A 158 0.11 28.49 -0.58
N VAL A 159 0.95 27.47 -0.41
CA VAL A 159 0.67 26.30 0.44
C VAL A 159 1.73 26.25 1.53
N ARG A 160 1.31 26.12 2.80
CA ARG A 160 2.20 25.91 3.94
C ARG A 160 2.18 24.44 4.33
N TRP A 161 3.30 23.75 4.15
CA TRP A 161 3.46 22.33 4.46
C TRP A 161 4.86 22.04 5.00
N PRO A 162 5.03 21.06 5.91
CA PRO A 162 4.03 20.25 6.61
C PRO A 162 3.41 20.98 7.81
N GLY A 163 4.01 22.04 8.29
CA GLY A 163 3.55 22.92 9.37
C GLY A 163 3.64 22.36 10.79
N GLY A 164 3.76 23.28 11.74
CA GLY A 164 3.63 23.13 13.19
C GLY A 164 4.15 21.82 13.79
N CYS A 165 3.27 21.15 14.52
CA CYS A 165 3.58 19.94 15.27
C CYS A 165 4.17 18.78 14.44
N VAL A 166 3.87 18.70 13.14
CA VAL A 166 4.47 17.68 12.27
C VAL A 166 5.96 17.94 12.09
N VAL A 167 6.36 19.22 11.94
CA VAL A 167 7.78 19.58 11.78
C VAL A 167 8.57 19.27 13.04
N GLU A 168 8.01 19.61 14.19
CA GLU A 168 8.67 19.48 15.48
C GLU A 168 8.77 18.04 15.96
N GLY A 169 7.71 17.26 15.74
CA GLY A 169 7.54 15.93 16.31
C GLY A 169 7.27 15.98 17.82
N ILE A 170 7.29 14.83 18.48
CA ILE A 170 7.24 14.71 19.95
C ILE A 170 8.66 14.75 20.51
N SER A 171 9.62 14.24 19.76
CA SER A 171 11.04 14.17 20.09
C SER A 171 11.87 14.40 18.84
N LEU A 172 13.19 14.57 19.02
CA LEU A 172 14.11 14.76 17.91
C LEU A 172 14.10 13.59 16.90
N GLU A 173 13.80 12.38 17.35
CA GLU A 173 13.78 11.17 16.53
C GLU A 173 12.61 11.14 15.57
N ASN A 174 11.46 11.71 15.95
CA ASN A 174 10.24 11.70 15.14
C ASN A 174 9.84 13.09 14.61
N ARG A 175 10.80 14.03 14.55
CA ARG A 175 10.62 15.26 13.79
C ARG A 175 10.54 14.97 12.28
N PHE A 176 9.88 15.82 11.53
CA PHE A 176 9.79 15.67 10.09
C PHE A 176 11.17 15.85 9.42
N GLU A 177 11.70 14.77 8.90
CA GLU A 177 12.93 14.75 8.13
C GLU A 177 12.60 14.66 6.64
N TRP A 178 12.43 15.78 5.96
CA TRP A 178 12.01 15.84 4.56
C TRP A 178 12.84 14.97 3.61
N LYS A 179 14.13 14.80 3.87
CA LYS A 179 15.01 13.92 3.07
C LYS A 179 14.57 12.46 3.11
N LYS A 180 13.95 12.01 4.20
CA LYS A 180 13.40 10.65 4.33
C LYS A 180 12.10 10.45 3.56
N SER A 181 11.48 11.54 3.09
CA SER A 181 10.27 11.52 2.26
C SER A 181 10.55 11.56 0.76
N LEU A 182 11.83 11.49 0.34
CA LEU A 182 12.25 11.47 -1.06
C LEU A 182 12.48 10.03 -1.55
N GLY A 183 12.54 9.89 -2.87
CA GLY A 183 12.80 8.61 -3.56
C GLY A 183 11.59 7.67 -3.56
N ASP A 184 11.84 6.39 -3.78
CA ASP A 184 10.79 5.36 -3.86
C ASP A 184 9.96 5.29 -2.54
N PRO A 185 8.63 5.48 -2.60
CA PRO A 185 7.78 5.37 -1.41
C PRO A 185 7.95 4.07 -0.61
N ALA A 186 8.29 2.96 -1.27
CA ALA A 186 8.56 1.68 -0.61
C ALA A 186 9.82 1.70 0.27
N ALA A 187 10.80 2.54 -0.07
CA ALA A 187 12.05 2.69 0.68
C ALA A 187 11.99 3.77 1.78
N ARG A 188 10.88 4.52 1.88
CA ARG A 188 10.74 5.60 2.87
C ARG A 188 10.50 5.01 4.26
N SER A 189 11.29 5.44 5.24
CA SER A 189 11.21 4.89 6.61
C SER A 189 9.91 5.20 7.33
N GLY A 190 9.24 6.30 6.95
CA GLY A 190 8.13 6.85 7.70
C GLY A 190 8.53 7.26 9.13
N GLU A 191 7.56 7.73 9.89
CA GLU A 191 7.75 8.13 11.28
C GLU A 191 6.48 7.87 12.11
N TYR A 192 6.60 7.92 13.43
CA TYR A 192 5.44 7.90 14.33
C TYR A 192 4.96 9.34 14.53
N SER A 193 3.73 9.60 14.10
CA SER A 193 3.12 10.92 14.18
C SER A 193 2.74 11.31 15.61
N THR A 194 2.74 12.61 15.91
CA THR A 194 2.24 13.20 17.16
C THR A 194 0.78 12.86 17.46
N TRP A 195 0.01 12.44 16.45
CA TRP A 195 -1.40 12.04 16.58
C TRP A 195 -1.61 10.54 16.77
N GLY A 196 -0.57 9.79 17.12
CA GLY A 196 -0.70 8.39 17.52
C GLY A 196 -0.85 7.39 16.37
N TYR A 197 -0.44 7.72 15.16
CA TYR A 197 -0.39 6.81 14.02
C TYR A 197 0.98 6.88 13.31
N ARG A 198 1.27 5.88 12.49
CA ARG A 198 2.48 5.88 11.69
C ARG A 198 2.26 6.61 10.36
N CYS A 199 3.05 7.64 10.13
CA CYS A 199 3.15 8.33 8.85
C CYS A 199 4.08 7.54 7.92
N SER A 200 3.63 7.23 6.70
CA SER A 200 4.43 6.48 5.72
C SER A 200 5.34 7.34 4.84
N TYR A 201 5.19 8.66 4.90
CA TYR A 201 5.75 9.60 3.92
C TYR A 201 5.27 9.34 2.48
N GLY A 202 4.11 8.70 2.30
CA GLY A 202 3.55 8.43 0.97
C GLY A 202 3.32 9.69 0.14
N PHE A 203 2.91 10.81 0.80
CA PHE A 203 2.93 12.16 0.25
C PHE A 203 4.11 12.90 0.88
N GLY A 204 5.24 12.93 0.16
CA GLY A 204 6.48 13.49 0.64
C GLY A 204 6.76 14.88 0.07
N TYR A 205 8.00 15.35 0.28
CA TYR A 205 8.41 16.69 -0.12
C TYR A 205 8.38 16.89 -1.65
N HIS A 206 8.75 15.86 -2.42
CA HIS A 206 8.70 15.92 -3.89
C HIS A 206 7.25 16.02 -4.39
N GLU A 207 6.35 15.20 -3.87
CA GLU A 207 4.93 15.22 -4.23
C GLU A 207 4.27 16.56 -3.87
N MET A 208 4.72 17.22 -2.77
CA MET A 208 4.25 18.57 -2.42
C MET A 208 4.70 19.61 -3.43
N LEU A 209 5.95 19.54 -3.90
CA LEU A 209 6.44 20.46 -4.94
C LEU A 209 5.70 20.26 -6.26
N GLN A 210 5.43 19.02 -6.64
CA GLN A 210 4.60 18.71 -7.82
C GLN A 210 3.19 19.28 -7.70
N PHE A 211 2.57 19.13 -6.53
CA PHE A 211 1.25 19.72 -6.27
C PHE A 211 1.24 21.26 -6.37
N CYS A 212 2.32 21.92 -5.96
CA CYS A 212 2.44 23.38 -6.10
C CYS A 212 2.75 23.81 -7.55
N GLU A 213 3.36 22.92 -8.35
CA GLU A 213 3.61 23.15 -9.78
C GLU A 213 2.33 22.99 -10.61
N ASP A 214 1.51 21.97 -10.28
CA ASP A 214 0.25 21.65 -10.94
C ASP A 214 -0.85 22.69 -10.64
#